data_a7891d21d952439d0c43609d1de81072
#
_entry.id   a7891d21d952439d0c43609d1de81072
#
_cell.length_a   1.000
_cell.length_b   1.000
_cell.length_c   1.000
_cell.angle_alpha   90.00
_cell.angle_beta   90.00
_cell.angle_gamma   90.00
#
_symmetry.space_group_name_H-M   'P 1'
#
loop_
_entity.id
_entity.type
_entity.pdbx_description
1 polymer ?
#
loop_
_entity_poly.entity_id
_entity_poly.type
_entity_poly.pdbx_seq_one_letter_code
_entity_poly.pdbx_strand_id
1 'polypeptide(L)'
;MNNAADIVNEFLRLIMIPDPVSASRYTAPDMKILFTGGRPMKEPADCTKFNASRYKWVKKRIERTDSVIASAEEAARGETVVYSIGTLYGEWPDGKPFEGNRYVDRYVVKNGLITHMDVWNDSAEWILVRAGLAVL
;
A
#
# COMPACT_ATOMS: atom_id res chain seq x y z
N MET A 1 11.57 15.52 6.81
CA MET A 1 10.45 14.58 6.73
C MET A 1 10.37 13.86 8.05
N ASN A 2 9.48 14.27 8.82
CA ASN A 2 9.68 14.07 10.24
C ASN A 2 8.49 13.45 10.95
N ASN A 3 7.31 13.39 10.32
CA ASN A 3 6.18 12.72 10.93
C ASN A 3 5.83 11.44 10.17
N ALA A 4 5.02 10.61 10.82
CA ALA A 4 4.66 9.30 10.28
C ALA A 4 3.93 9.39 8.94
N ALA A 5 3.05 10.37 8.77
CA ALA A 5 2.33 10.57 7.51
C ALA A 5 3.27 10.90 6.35
N ASP A 6 4.26 11.76 6.61
CA ASP A 6 5.27 12.12 5.60
C ASP A 6 6.11 10.90 5.19
N ILE A 7 6.46 10.06 6.15
CA ILE A 7 7.22 8.81 5.91
C ILE A 7 6.42 7.89 5.00
N VAL A 8 5.14 7.69 5.30
CA VAL A 8 4.25 6.85 4.49
C VAL A 8 4.09 7.41 3.08
N ASN A 9 3.87 8.72 2.94
CA ASN A 9 3.72 9.35 1.62
C ASN A 9 5.00 9.23 0.78
N GLU A 10 6.17 9.40 1.39
CA GLU A 10 7.44 9.24 0.69
C GLU A 10 7.68 7.77 0.29
N PHE A 11 7.37 6.83 1.19
CA PHE A 11 7.40 5.41 0.87
C PHE A 11 6.53 5.10 -0.36
N LEU A 12 5.29 5.59 -0.38
CA LEU A 12 4.36 5.36 -1.49
C LEU A 12 4.84 6.00 -2.78
N ARG A 13 5.43 7.20 -2.71
CA ARG A 13 6.00 7.86 -3.90
C ARG A 13 7.05 6.98 -4.55
N LEU A 14 7.92 6.39 -3.75
CA LEU A 14 8.99 5.51 -4.24
C LEU A 14 8.45 4.19 -4.77
N ILE A 15 7.49 3.59 -4.08
CA ILE A 15 6.90 2.31 -4.49
C ILE A 15 6.15 2.43 -5.82
N MET A 16 5.60 3.60 -6.12
CA MET A 16 4.87 3.86 -7.37
C MET A 16 5.75 4.07 -8.60
N ILE A 17 7.05 4.35 -8.42
CA ILE A 17 7.98 4.52 -9.55
C ILE A 17 8.03 3.26 -10.44
N PRO A 18 8.16 1.99 -10.02
CA PRO A 18 8.49 1.44 -8.69
C PRO A 18 10.00 1.41 -8.41
N ASP A 19 10.36 1.85 -7.23
CA ASP A 19 11.73 1.74 -6.70
C ASP A 19 11.69 1.13 -5.30
N PRO A 20 11.49 -0.19 -5.21
CA PRO A 20 11.36 -0.85 -3.91
C PRO A 20 12.65 -0.81 -3.08
N VAL A 21 13.80 -0.68 -3.72
CA VAL A 21 15.09 -0.58 -3.01
C VAL A 21 15.14 0.72 -2.21
N SER A 22 14.85 1.85 -2.84
CA SER A 22 14.80 3.15 -2.15
C SER A 22 13.67 3.19 -1.12
N ALA A 23 12.52 2.60 -1.43
CA ALA A 23 11.38 2.52 -0.52
C ALA A 23 11.75 1.75 0.77
N SER A 24 12.59 0.73 0.67
CA SER A 24 13.02 -0.08 1.81
C SER A 24 13.77 0.72 2.88
N ARG A 25 14.28 1.89 2.55
CA ARG A 25 14.92 2.78 3.55
C ARG A 25 13.94 3.28 4.61
N TYR A 26 12.66 3.23 4.32
CA TYR A 26 11.59 3.67 5.23
C TYR A 26 10.94 2.52 5.96
N THR A 27 11.46 1.30 5.81
CA THR A 27 10.88 0.09 6.41
C THR A 27 11.83 -0.55 7.40
N ALA A 28 11.27 -1.13 8.47
CA ALA A 28 12.05 -1.92 9.41
C ALA A 28 12.53 -3.22 8.74
N PRO A 29 13.72 -3.74 9.11
CA PRO A 29 14.24 -4.98 8.52
C PRO A 29 13.32 -6.19 8.71
N ASP A 30 12.56 -6.20 9.79
CA ASP A 30 11.64 -7.27 10.16
C ASP A 30 10.18 -6.88 9.93
N MET A 31 9.92 -5.91 9.05
CA MET A 31 8.55 -5.47 8.77
C MET A 31 7.66 -6.62 8.37
N LYS A 32 6.38 -6.48 8.71
CA LYS A 32 5.35 -7.42 8.34
C LYS A 32 4.39 -6.77 7.36
N ILE A 33 4.13 -7.44 6.26
CA ILE A 33 3.19 -7.00 5.24
C ILE A 33 2.08 -8.03 5.13
N LEU A 34 0.84 -7.56 5.23
CA LEU A 34 -0.32 -8.34 4.84
C LEU A 34 -0.92 -7.65 3.61
N PHE A 35 -0.63 -8.20 2.44
CA PHE A 35 -1.00 -7.59 1.18
C PHE A 35 -2.43 -7.92 0.80
N THR A 36 -2.92 -7.31 -0.27
CA THR A 36 -4.29 -7.51 -0.73
C THR A 36 -4.64 -9.00 -0.82
N GLY A 37 -5.84 -9.35 -0.38
CA GLY A 37 -6.28 -10.74 -0.31
C GLY A 37 -5.70 -11.53 0.87
N GLY A 38 -5.07 -10.86 1.83
CA GLY A 38 -4.49 -11.50 3.02
C GLY A 38 -3.16 -12.22 2.75
N ARG A 39 -2.40 -11.82 1.73
CA ARG A 39 -1.12 -12.43 1.38
C ARG A 39 0.00 -11.92 2.27
N PRO A 40 0.65 -12.78 3.09
CA PRO A 40 1.82 -12.36 3.85
C PRO A 40 3.01 -12.15 2.91
N MET A 41 3.71 -11.04 3.12
CA MET A 41 4.93 -10.69 2.39
C MET A 41 5.96 -10.16 3.37
N LYS A 42 7.24 -10.14 2.98
CA LYS A 42 8.34 -9.76 3.87
C LYS A 42 8.91 -8.38 3.58
N GLU A 43 8.89 -7.96 2.31
CA GLU A 43 9.54 -6.72 1.90
C GLU A 43 8.82 -6.04 0.74
N PRO A 44 9.05 -4.74 0.52
CA PRO A 44 8.38 -3.99 -0.55
C PRO A 44 8.56 -4.57 -1.94
N ALA A 45 9.71 -5.20 -2.22
CA ALA A 45 9.96 -5.84 -3.52
C ALA A 45 8.96 -6.97 -3.82
N ASP A 46 8.46 -7.65 -2.79
CA ASP A 46 7.45 -8.69 -2.95
C ASP A 46 6.14 -8.11 -3.48
N CYS A 47 5.76 -6.94 -2.99
CA CYS A 47 4.57 -6.23 -3.46
C CYS A 47 4.71 -5.79 -4.92
N THR A 48 5.86 -5.27 -5.28
CA THR A 48 6.18 -4.86 -6.65
C THR A 48 6.09 -6.06 -7.60
N LYS A 49 6.66 -7.19 -7.20
CA LYS A 49 6.62 -8.43 -7.99
C LYS A 49 5.19 -8.93 -8.17
N PHE A 50 4.38 -8.90 -7.10
CA PHE A 50 2.97 -9.28 -7.20
C PHE A 50 2.22 -8.35 -8.16
N ASN A 51 2.41 -7.04 -8.04
CA ASN A 51 1.75 -6.06 -8.89
C ASN A 51 2.12 -6.25 -10.37
N ALA A 52 3.36 -6.62 -10.67
CA ALA A 52 3.81 -6.89 -12.03
C ALA A 52 3.09 -8.09 -12.67
N SER A 53 2.56 -9.01 -11.86
CA SER A 53 1.75 -10.14 -12.35
C SER A 53 0.30 -9.78 -12.59
N ARG A 54 -0.21 -8.71 -11.96
CA ARG A 54 -1.63 -8.30 -11.99
C ARG A 54 -1.87 -7.13 -12.96
N TYR A 55 -0.92 -6.20 -13.03
CA TYR A 55 -1.04 -4.97 -13.81
C TYR A 55 0.13 -4.83 -14.77
N LYS A 56 -0.09 -4.13 -15.88
CA LYS A 56 1.03 -3.63 -16.68
C LYS A 56 1.80 -2.57 -15.90
N TRP A 57 1.05 -1.69 -15.26
CA TRP A 57 1.54 -0.76 -14.24
C TRP A 57 0.36 -0.29 -13.39
N VAL A 58 0.64 0.15 -12.17
CA VAL A 58 -0.37 0.65 -11.24
C VAL A 58 0.21 1.76 -10.37
N LYS A 59 -0.61 2.78 -10.13
CA LYS A 59 -0.29 3.89 -9.24
C LYS A 59 -1.50 4.24 -8.38
N LYS A 60 -1.26 4.99 -7.31
CA LYS A 60 -2.29 5.45 -6.38
C LYS A 60 -2.58 6.93 -6.58
N ARG A 61 -3.85 7.28 -6.59
CA ARG A 61 -4.31 8.65 -6.31
C ARG A 61 -4.61 8.72 -4.84
N ILE A 62 -3.71 9.32 -4.08
CA ILE A 62 -3.86 9.47 -2.64
C ILE A 62 -4.85 10.60 -2.39
N GLU A 63 -6.02 10.27 -1.82
CA GLU A 63 -7.05 11.28 -1.51
C GLU A 63 -6.82 11.87 -0.13
N ARG A 64 -6.39 11.03 0.83
CA ARG A 64 -6.08 11.47 2.18
C ARG A 64 -5.10 10.54 2.87
N THR A 65 -4.32 11.12 3.78
CA THR A 65 -3.39 10.41 4.65
C THR A 65 -3.68 10.83 6.08
N ASP A 66 -4.15 9.90 6.90
CA ASP A 66 -4.57 10.21 8.26
C ASP A 66 -3.66 9.50 9.28
N SER A 67 -3.09 10.28 10.19
CA SER A 67 -2.48 9.75 11.40
C SER A 67 -3.56 9.61 12.46
N VAL A 68 -3.65 8.42 13.05
CA VAL A 68 -4.68 8.09 14.03
C VAL A 68 -4.13 8.33 15.44
N ILE A 69 -4.97 8.85 16.34
CA ILE A 69 -4.63 8.96 17.76
C ILE A 69 -4.34 7.55 18.27
N ALA A 70 -3.11 7.33 18.72
CA ALA A 70 -2.66 6.04 19.19
C ALA A 70 -3.44 5.60 20.45
N SER A 71 -3.70 4.29 20.58
CA SER A 71 -4.12 3.72 21.84
C SER A 71 -3.02 3.91 22.88
N ALA A 72 -3.35 3.74 24.16
CA ALA A 72 -2.35 3.82 25.23
C ALA A 72 -1.21 2.82 25.03
N GLU A 73 -1.54 1.62 24.55
CA GLU A 73 -0.54 0.58 24.26
C GLU A 73 0.36 0.92 23.08
N GLU A 74 -0.21 1.43 21.99
CA GLU A 74 0.54 1.88 20.83
C GLU A 74 1.47 3.05 21.19
N ALA A 75 0.95 4.03 21.92
CA ALA A 75 1.74 5.17 22.38
C ALA A 75 2.90 4.74 23.28
N ALA A 76 2.66 3.78 24.17
CA ALA A 76 3.68 3.22 25.06
C ALA A 76 4.80 2.53 24.27
N ARG A 77 4.49 1.95 23.10
CA ARG A 77 5.48 1.34 22.21
C ARG A 77 6.14 2.35 21.26
N GLY A 78 5.73 3.62 21.28
CA GLY A 78 6.24 4.63 20.35
C GLY A 78 5.73 4.44 18.92
N GLU A 79 4.55 3.84 18.76
CA GLU A 79 3.94 3.55 17.47
C GLU A 79 2.94 4.63 17.06
N THR A 80 2.92 4.96 15.76
CA THR A 80 1.89 5.81 15.14
C THR A 80 1.24 5.02 14.03
N VAL A 81 -0.09 5.03 14.00
CA VAL A 81 -0.86 4.38 12.93
C VAL A 81 -1.21 5.42 11.88
N VAL A 82 -1.00 5.08 10.60
CA VAL A 82 -1.30 5.96 9.47
C VAL A 82 -2.15 5.18 8.47
N TYR A 83 -3.23 5.81 8.01
CA TYR A 83 -4.04 5.30 6.91
C TYR A 83 -3.80 6.13 5.66
N SER A 84 -3.59 5.45 4.53
CA SER A 84 -3.60 6.06 3.20
C SER A 84 -4.82 5.55 2.46
N ILE A 85 -5.63 6.47 1.96
CA ILE A 85 -6.92 6.15 1.34
C ILE A 85 -7.02 6.87 0.01
N GLY A 86 -7.51 6.16 -1.00
CA GLY A 86 -7.74 6.74 -2.32
C GLY A 86 -8.18 5.71 -3.33
N THR A 87 -7.75 5.91 -4.56
CA THR A 87 -8.05 5.02 -5.68
C THR A 87 -6.79 4.61 -6.42
N LEU A 88 -6.89 3.54 -7.17
CA LEU A 88 -5.83 3.07 -8.06
C LEU A 88 -6.15 3.50 -9.48
N TYR A 89 -5.10 3.62 -10.29
CA TYR A 89 -5.20 3.81 -11.73
C TYR A 89 -3.98 3.16 -12.39
N GLY A 90 -4.15 2.79 -13.65
CA GLY A 90 -3.07 2.14 -14.37
C GLY A 90 -3.55 1.47 -15.63
N GLU A 91 -2.86 0.40 -16.00
CA GLU A 91 -3.24 -0.44 -17.14
C GLU A 91 -3.19 -1.91 -16.74
N TRP A 92 -4.17 -2.66 -17.19
CA TRP A 92 -4.19 -4.12 -17.09
C TRP A 92 -3.10 -4.72 -18.00
N PRO A 93 -2.77 -6.01 -17.87
CA PRO A 93 -1.73 -6.63 -18.71
C PRO A 93 -1.96 -6.48 -20.22
N ASP A 94 -3.21 -6.38 -20.66
CA ASP A 94 -3.57 -6.16 -22.07
C ASP A 94 -3.44 -4.70 -22.52
N GLY A 95 -3.02 -3.80 -21.65
CA GLY A 95 -2.86 -2.37 -21.93
C GLY A 95 -4.12 -1.54 -21.78
N LYS A 96 -5.27 -2.14 -21.44
CA LYS A 96 -6.50 -1.37 -21.21
C LYS A 96 -6.39 -0.58 -19.91
N PRO A 97 -6.70 0.74 -19.94
CA PRO A 97 -6.61 1.57 -18.76
C PRO A 97 -7.71 1.26 -17.76
N PHE A 98 -7.42 1.52 -16.49
CA PHE A 98 -8.40 1.47 -15.42
C PHE A 98 -8.17 2.61 -14.44
N GLU A 99 -9.22 3.05 -13.77
CA GLU A 99 -9.14 4.00 -12.67
C GLU A 99 -10.36 3.91 -11.78
N GLY A 100 -10.21 4.21 -10.49
CA GLY A 100 -11.33 4.32 -9.56
C GLY A 100 -11.51 3.15 -8.61
N ASN A 101 -10.80 2.04 -8.78
CA ASN A 101 -10.80 0.96 -7.80
C ASN A 101 -10.18 1.48 -6.49
N ARG A 102 -10.89 1.30 -5.39
CA ARG A 102 -10.53 1.89 -4.10
C ARG A 102 -9.40 1.12 -3.45
N TYR A 103 -8.61 1.82 -2.64
CA TYR A 103 -7.66 1.17 -1.74
C TYR A 103 -7.70 1.81 -0.35
N VAL A 104 -7.34 1.01 0.63
CA VAL A 104 -7.00 1.45 1.99
C VAL A 104 -5.74 0.71 2.41
N ASP A 105 -4.73 1.46 2.81
CA ASP A 105 -3.53 0.91 3.40
C ASP A 105 -3.42 1.38 4.84
N ARG A 106 -3.07 0.47 5.74
CA ARG A 106 -2.79 0.79 7.14
C ARG A 106 -1.30 0.54 7.42
N TYR A 107 -0.64 1.54 7.98
CA TYR A 107 0.77 1.47 8.34
C TYR A 107 0.96 1.66 9.83
N VAL A 108 1.92 0.95 10.41
CA VAL A 108 2.44 1.26 11.74
C VAL A 108 3.85 1.77 11.56
N VAL A 109 4.12 2.96 12.11
CA VAL A 109 5.43 3.61 12.04
C VAL A 109 6.00 3.70 13.44
N LYS A 110 7.23 3.24 13.61
CA LYS A 110 7.95 3.28 14.87
C LYS A 110 9.40 3.70 14.62
N ASN A 111 9.86 4.71 15.37
CA ASN A 111 11.23 5.23 15.22
C ASN A 111 11.58 5.62 13.77
N GLY A 112 10.62 6.22 13.05
CA GLY A 112 10.82 6.66 11.67
C GLY A 112 10.77 5.55 10.63
N LEU A 113 10.44 4.32 11.00
CA LEU A 113 10.39 3.18 10.09
C LEU A 113 9.01 2.51 10.12
N ILE A 114 8.56 2.08 8.95
CA ILE A 114 7.32 1.32 8.80
C ILE A 114 7.58 -0.11 9.27
N THR A 115 6.86 -0.52 10.31
CA THR A 115 6.99 -1.87 10.89
C THR A 115 5.89 -2.81 10.41
N HIS A 116 4.74 -2.26 10.02
CA HIS A 116 3.60 -3.03 9.53
C HIS A 116 2.94 -2.29 8.37
N MET A 117 2.47 -3.05 7.40
CA MET A 117 1.71 -2.56 6.26
C MET A 117 0.61 -3.56 5.94
N ASP A 118 -0.63 -3.12 6.04
CA ASP A 118 -1.81 -3.89 5.67
C ASP A 118 -2.48 -3.22 4.47
N VAL A 119 -2.81 -4.00 3.44
CA VAL A 119 -3.32 -3.46 2.18
C VAL A 119 -4.64 -4.11 1.81
N TRP A 120 -5.63 -3.28 1.52
CA TRP A 120 -6.93 -3.69 0.95
C TRP A 120 -7.20 -2.89 -0.31
N ASN A 121 -7.67 -3.55 -1.36
CA ASN A 121 -8.16 -2.83 -2.53
C ASN A 121 -9.21 -3.63 -3.29
N ASP A 122 -9.92 -2.93 -4.19
CA ASP A 122 -11.01 -3.50 -4.98
C ASP A 122 -10.54 -4.19 -6.27
N SER A 123 -9.24 -4.31 -6.52
CA SER A 123 -8.75 -4.79 -7.82
C SER A 123 -9.22 -6.19 -8.17
N ALA A 124 -9.31 -7.09 -7.17
CA ALA A 124 -9.80 -8.44 -7.42
C ALA A 124 -11.25 -8.42 -7.91
N GLU A 125 -12.11 -7.57 -7.33
CA GLU A 125 -13.49 -7.40 -7.80
C GLU A 125 -13.54 -6.93 -9.26
N TRP A 126 -12.71 -5.97 -9.60
CA TRP A 126 -12.65 -5.43 -10.97
C TRP A 126 -12.15 -6.48 -11.97
N ILE A 127 -11.18 -7.30 -11.57
CA ILE A 127 -10.68 -8.41 -12.39
C ILE A 127 -11.76 -9.45 -12.61
N LEU A 128 -12.54 -9.77 -11.57
CA LEU A 128 -13.67 -10.70 -11.69
C LEU A 128 -14.74 -10.18 -12.66
N VAL A 129 -15.02 -8.89 -12.63
CA VAL A 129 -15.96 -8.25 -13.56
C VAL A 129 -15.46 -8.40 -15.00
N ARG A 130 -14.18 -8.11 -15.25
CA ARG A 130 -13.58 -8.28 -16.59
C ARG A 130 -13.64 -9.72 -17.08
N ALA A 131 -13.51 -10.68 -16.16
CA ALA A 131 -13.59 -12.11 -16.48
C ALA A 131 -15.02 -12.62 -16.64
N GLY A 132 -16.02 -11.77 -16.42
CA GLY A 132 -17.43 -12.15 -16.50
C GLY A 132 -17.93 -12.95 -15.29
N LEU A 133 -17.18 -12.91 -14.18
CA LEU A 133 -17.49 -13.70 -12.98
C LEU A 133 -18.18 -12.87 -11.88
N ALA A 134 -18.29 -11.56 -12.06
CA ALA A 134 -18.98 -10.68 -11.12
C ALA A 134 -19.55 -9.46 -11.85
N VAL A 135 -20.42 -8.73 -11.16
CA VAL A 135 -21.00 -7.46 -11.61
C VAL A 135 -20.71 -6.41 -10.57
N LEU A 136 -20.33 -5.21 -11.00
CA LEU A 136 -20.19 -4.05 -10.11
C LEU A 136 -21.54 -3.41 -9.79
#